data_6fd02619e77448548ea3551ad851a06e
#
_entry.id   6fd02619e77448548ea3551ad851a06e
#
_cell.length_a   1.000
_cell.length_b   1.000
_cell.length_c   1.000
_cell.angle_alpha   90.00
_cell.angle_beta   90.00
_cell.angle_gamma   90.00
#
_symmetry.space_group_name_H-M   'P 1'
#
loop_
_entity.id
_entity.type
_entity.pdbx_description
1 polymer ?
#
loop_
_entity_poly.entity_id
_entity_poly.type
_entity_poly.pdbx_seq_one_letter_code
_entity_poly.pdbx_strand_id
1 'polypeptide(L)'
;MIFKDYLSPQLRPLIKDIHSFGFEVSIVGGVVRDFYLNTPNRHDYDIEVSSKDDSIDIELHYQNLIDFLSVKYSLEELKFRVIKVKLEEFSVELTLPRVERFNDEFSHSNFTVEYVRDPDYRLSSLRRDFTINAMRYVFNGSDWIFIDPLDGLKDLKNKKLTPCSVDFIKDPVRFLRAIRFSLLYEFEIDIDVKNHFSNLKDSVFNSFYVRSESLKSRAPLHFLFHLISFIDKTSYDEELKKISTVDQDVNDLKVHLRALCLFDQRIQNRLYKLCGIKHNLPKFTYPINFKRDDAETFPEFIKDSKIIELLQAIDFHFELEEKYIENLYQQKLIDINGHEFISMKKMKIVFDTAIDPKNRKLYRAFMQLKSLT
;
A
#
# COMPACT_ATOMS: atom_id res chain seq x y z
N MET A 1 14.94 23.47 -6.63
CA MET A 1 13.99 23.27 -7.76
C MET A 1 12.73 24.05 -7.45
N ILE A 2 12.16 24.77 -8.42
CA ILE A 2 10.86 25.44 -8.23
C ILE A 2 9.75 24.49 -8.67
N PHE A 3 8.54 24.64 -8.10
CA PHE A 3 7.43 23.72 -8.34
C PHE A 3 7.05 23.57 -9.82
N LYS A 4 7.10 24.67 -10.56
CA LYS A 4 6.83 24.69 -12.01
C LYS A 4 7.73 23.73 -12.81
N ASP A 5 8.99 23.56 -12.40
CA ASP A 5 9.94 22.69 -13.08
C ASP A 5 9.82 21.24 -12.66
N TYR A 6 9.14 20.98 -11.54
CA TYR A 6 8.79 19.65 -11.07
C TYR A 6 7.62 19.05 -11.84
N LEU A 7 6.75 19.90 -12.42
CA LEU A 7 5.58 19.46 -13.16
C LEU A 7 5.93 18.98 -14.58
N SER A 8 5.22 17.96 -15.07
CA SER A 8 5.35 17.54 -16.46
C SER A 8 4.99 18.68 -17.41
N PRO A 9 5.79 18.93 -18.46
CA PRO A 9 5.46 19.92 -19.50
C PRO A 9 4.12 19.67 -20.18
N GLN A 10 3.65 18.44 -20.26
CA GLN A 10 2.37 18.05 -20.88
C GLN A 10 1.14 18.62 -20.14
N LEU A 11 1.29 19.01 -18.86
CA LEU A 11 0.20 19.68 -18.11
C LEU A 11 -0.06 21.12 -18.56
N ARG A 12 0.93 21.80 -19.10
CA ARG A 12 0.86 23.24 -19.37
C ARG A 12 -0.28 23.64 -20.29
N PRO A 13 -0.55 22.93 -21.42
CA PRO A 13 -1.71 23.26 -22.27
C PRO A 13 -3.04 23.12 -21.53
N LEU A 14 -3.23 22.00 -20.81
CA LEU A 14 -4.45 21.74 -20.05
C LEU A 14 -4.69 22.82 -18.98
N ILE A 15 -3.67 23.16 -18.20
CA ILE A 15 -3.77 24.19 -17.16
C ILE A 15 -4.14 25.56 -17.77
N LYS A 16 -3.56 25.91 -18.91
CA LYS A 16 -3.88 27.16 -19.62
C LYS A 16 -5.30 27.13 -20.17
N ASP A 17 -5.75 26.04 -20.74
CA ASP A 17 -7.11 25.89 -21.26
C ASP A 17 -8.14 26.07 -20.13
N ILE A 18 -7.96 25.40 -18.99
CA ILE A 18 -8.83 25.52 -17.81
C ILE A 18 -8.83 26.97 -17.28
N HIS A 19 -7.65 27.56 -17.14
CA HIS A 19 -7.52 28.93 -16.63
C HIS A 19 -8.13 29.95 -17.55
N SER A 20 -7.95 29.81 -18.88
CA SER A 20 -8.55 30.71 -19.89
C SER A 20 -10.07 30.61 -19.95
N PHE A 21 -10.62 29.44 -19.56
CA PHE A 21 -12.07 29.23 -19.49
C PHE A 21 -12.71 29.91 -18.25
N GLY A 22 -11.92 30.44 -17.31
CA GLY A 22 -12.42 31.16 -16.15
C GLY A 22 -12.32 30.42 -14.83
N PHE A 23 -11.56 29.32 -14.79
CA PHE A 23 -11.29 28.61 -13.53
C PHE A 23 -9.91 28.93 -13.00
N GLU A 24 -9.79 28.94 -11.68
CA GLU A 24 -8.53 28.84 -10.99
C GLU A 24 -8.13 27.36 -10.90
N VAL A 25 -6.85 27.08 -11.09
CA VAL A 25 -6.32 25.70 -11.14
C VAL A 25 -5.45 25.44 -9.93
N SER A 26 -5.75 24.42 -9.19
CA SER A 26 -5.03 24.00 -7.99
C SER A 26 -4.53 22.58 -8.15
N ILE A 27 -3.21 22.35 -8.04
CA ILE A 27 -2.62 21.01 -7.89
C ILE A 27 -2.51 20.73 -6.42
N VAL A 28 -3.02 19.58 -5.97
CA VAL A 28 -3.15 19.25 -4.55
C VAL A 28 -2.75 17.79 -4.29
N GLY A 29 -2.41 17.47 -3.05
CA GLY A 29 -2.23 16.08 -2.64
C GLY A 29 -0.80 15.55 -2.77
N GLY A 30 -0.70 14.31 -3.25
CA GLY A 30 0.55 13.55 -3.28
C GLY A 30 1.69 14.24 -4.00
N VAL A 31 1.42 14.88 -5.13
CA VAL A 31 2.43 15.59 -5.93
C VAL A 31 3.08 16.74 -5.16
N VAL A 32 2.29 17.51 -4.39
CA VAL A 32 2.82 18.63 -3.60
C VAL A 32 3.67 18.12 -2.44
N ARG A 33 3.20 17.08 -1.74
CA ARG A 33 3.98 16.42 -0.70
C ARG A 33 5.30 15.87 -1.26
N ASP A 34 5.25 15.16 -2.37
CA ASP A 34 6.40 14.50 -2.99
C ASP A 34 7.42 15.51 -3.50
N PHE A 35 6.97 16.69 -3.96
CA PHE A 35 7.86 17.82 -4.28
C PHE A 35 8.70 18.26 -3.06
N TYR A 36 8.09 18.44 -1.89
CA TYR A 36 8.80 18.81 -0.66
C TYR A 36 9.66 17.68 -0.09
N LEU A 37 9.32 16.42 -0.38
CA LEU A 37 10.15 15.26 -0.03
C LEU A 37 11.31 15.03 -1.01
N ASN A 38 11.43 15.83 -2.07
CA ASN A 38 12.41 15.67 -3.15
C ASN A 38 12.36 14.28 -3.81
N THR A 39 11.16 13.68 -3.89
CA THR A 39 10.96 12.41 -4.57
C THR A 39 10.64 12.64 -6.06
N PRO A 40 10.95 11.67 -6.95
CA PRO A 40 10.59 11.79 -8.36
C PRO A 40 9.09 11.98 -8.57
N ASN A 41 8.72 12.82 -9.54
CA ASN A 41 7.33 13.03 -9.91
C ASN A 41 6.75 11.75 -10.57
N ARG A 42 5.66 11.24 -10.01
CA ARG A 42 4.99 10.02 -10.49
C ARG A 42 3.89 10.27 -11.50
N HIS A 43 3.66 11.54 -11.86
CA HIS A 43 2.60 11.98 -12.78
C HIS A 43 1.17 11.62 -12.31
N ASP A 44 0.96 11.51 -10.99
CA ASP A 44 -0.33 11.27 -10.35
C ASP A 44 -0.87 12.62 -9.85
N TYR A 45 -1.56 13.33 -10.74
CA TYR A 45 -2.00 14.70 -10.50
C TYR A 45 -3.47 14.77 -10.14
N ASP A 46 -3.75 15.22 -8.92
CA ASP A 46 -5.06 15.69 -8.50
C ASP A 46 -5.18 17.19 -8.81
N ILE A 47 -6.07 17.56 -9.69
CA ILE A 47 -6.35 18.95 -10.04
C ILE A 47 -7.73 19.33 -9.52
N GLU A 48 -7.78 20.32 -8.63
CA GLU A 48 -9.03 20.91 -8.16
C GLU A 48 -9.20 22.29 -8.82
N VAL A 49 -10.39 22.53 -9.39
CA VAL A 49 -10.67 23.76 -10.12
C VAL A 49 -11.79 24.55 -9.46
N SER A 50 -11.53 25.82 -9.18
CA SER A 50 -12.51 26.74 -8.56
C SER A 50 -12.98 27.75 -9.55
N SER A 51 -14.31 27.91 -9.71
CA SER A 51 -14.90 28.92 -10.57
C SER A 51 -14.59 30.32 -10.02
N LYS A 52 -14.16 31.22 -10.91
CA LYS A 52 -13.96 32.63 -10.58
C LYS A 52 -15.24 33.48 -10.76
N ASP A 53 -16.24 32.93 -11.43
CA ASP A 53 -17.50 33.60 -11.68
C ASP A 53 -18.55 33.15 -10.66
N ASP A 54 -18.94 34.08 -9.77
CA ASP A 54 -19.91 33.81 -8.72
C ASP A 54 -21.35 33.94 -9.22
N SER A 55 -21.58 34.44 -10.45
CA SER A 55 -22.88 34.60 -11.03
C SER A 55 -23.46 33.32 -11.64
N ILE A 56 -22.60 32.33 -11.92
CA ILE A 56 -22.99 31.08 -12.57
C ILE A 56 -23.02 29.98 -11.50
N ASP A 57 -24.02 29.08 -11.58
CA ASP A 57 -24.03 27.85 -10.79
C ASP A 57 -22.72 27.04 -10.99
N ILE A 58 -22.10 26.59 -9.90
CA ILE A 58 -20.77 25.98 -9.95
C ILE A 58 -20.74 24.66 -10.74
N GLU A 59 -21.81 23.85 -10.64
CA GLU A 59 -21.89 22.59 -11.34
C GLU A 59 -22.16 22.81 -12.84
N LEU A 60 -23.02 23.80 -13.19
CA LEU A 60 -23.25 24.18 -14.55
C LEU A 60 -21.98 24.73 -15.21
N HIS A 61 -21.25 25.62 -14.52
CA HIS A 61 -19.99 26.17 -15.02
C HIS A 61 -18.94 25.05 -15.23
N TYR A 62 -18.88 24.10 -14.31
CA TYR A 62 -17.99 22.95 -14.45
C TYR A 62 -18.38 22.04 -15.62
N GLN A 63 -19.68 21.82 -15.86
CA GLN A 63 -20.14 21.08 -17.04
C GLN A 63 -19.71 21.77 -18.34
N ASN A 64 -19.87 23.10 -18.43
CA ASN A 64 -19.43 23.87 -19.59
C ASN A 64 -17.90 23.76 -19.81
N LEU A 65 -17.10 23.70 -18.72
CA LEU A 65 -15.66 23.43 -18.82
C LEU A 65 -15.39 22.05 -19.39
N ILE A 66 -16.11 21.01 -18.91
CA ILE A 66 -15.96 19.63 -19.39
C ILE A 66 -16.26 19.58 -20.90
N ASP A 67 -17.35 20.19 -21.33
CA ASP A 67 -17.75 20.24 -22.75
C ASP A 67 -16.67 20.94 -23.60
N PHE A 68 -16.11 22.04 -23.12
CA PHE A 68 -14.99 22.72 -23.75
C PHE A 68 -13.74 21.85 -23.87
N LEU A 69 -13.36 21.16 -22.77
CA LEU A 69 -12.17 20.29 -22.75
C LEU A 69 -12.35 19.03 -23.61
N SER A 70 -13.58 18.53 -23.76
CA SER A 70 -13.89 17.33 -24.56
C SER A 70 -13.56 17.49 -26.04
N VAL A 71 -13.47 18.71 -26.52
CA VAL A 71 -13.06 19.00 -27.91
C VAL A 71 -11.58 18.70 -28.15
N LYS A 72 -10.76 18.82 -27.13
CA LYS A 72 -9.29 18.67 -27.25
C LYS A 72 -8.74 17.42 -26.58
N TYR A 73 -9.40 16.93 -25.53
CA TYR A 73 -8.91 15.86 -24.68
C TYR A 73 -9.87 14.70 -24.61
N SER A 74 -9.35 13.48 -24.46
CA SER A 74 -10.17 12.31 -24.12
C SER A 74 -10.52 12.35 -22.64
N LEU A 75 -11.80 12.40 -22.33
CA LEU A 75 -12.33 12.52 -20.98
C LEU A 75 -13.07 11.25 -20.58
N GLU A 76 -12.98 10.89 -19.29
CA GLU A 76 -13.72 9.79 -18.67
C GLU A 76 -14.29 10.30 -17.35
N GLU A 77 -15.63 10.27 -17.22
CA GLU A 77 -16.29 10.67 -15.98
C GLU A 77 -16.26 9.50 -14.98
N LEU A 78 -15.75 9.77 -13.79
CA LEU A 78 -15.72 8.86 -12.65
C LEU A 78 -16.82 9.26 -11.65
N LYS A 79 -16.90 8.53 -10.51
CA LYS A 79 -17.82 8.88 -9.42
C LYS A 79 -17.54 10.28 -8.90
N PHE A 80 -18.61 10.93 -8.39
CA PHE A 80 -18.53 12.27 -7.78
C PHE A 80 -17.99 13.33 -8.74
N ARG A 81 -18.40 13.26 -10.00
CA ARG A 81 -18.01 14.22 -11.05
C ARG A 81 -16.50 14.47 -11.15
N VAL A 82 -15.71 13.47 -10.80
CA VAL A 82 -14.27 13.48 -11.07
C VAL A 82 -14.09 13.18 -12.55
N ILE A 83 -13.37 14.03 -13.26
CA ILE A 83 -13.08 13.84 -14.68
C ILE A 83 -11.64 13.43 -14.86
N LYS A 84 -11.44 12.24 -15.38
CA LYS A 84 -10.12 11.76 -15.77
C LYS A 84 -9.82 12.28 -17.17
N VAL A 85 -8.82 13.15 -17.27
CA VAL A 85 -8.32 13.71 -18.51
C VAL A 85 -7.10 12.92 -18.96
N LYS A 86 -7.17 12.30 -20.14
CA LYS A 86 -6.06 11.53 -20.71
C LYS A 86 -5.11 12.47 -21.44
N LEU A 87 -3.85 12.46 -21.04
CA LEU A 87 -2.73 13.05 -21.74
C LEU A 87 -1.94 11.96 -22.47
N GLU A 88 -0.88 12.30 -23.20
CA GLU A 88 -0.13 11.33 -24.01
C GLU A 88 0.48 10.21 -23.18
N GLU A 89 1.12 10.53 -22.06
CA GLU A 89 1.85 9.56 -21.24
C GLU A 89 1.15 9.18 -19.92
N PHE A 90 0.24 10.02 -19.44
CA PHE A 90 -0.47 9.82 -18.17
C PHE A 90 -1.88 10.41 -18.20
N SER A 91 -2.59 10.24 -17.11
CA SER A 91 -3.90 10.89 -16.92
C SER A 91 -3.88 11.73 -15.65
N VAL A 92 -4.73 12.76 -15.62
CA VAL A 92 -4.94 13.58 -14.44
C VAL A 92 -6.39 13.51 -14.00
N GLU A 93 -6.65 13.69 -12.70
CA GLU A 93 -7.99 13.76 -12.16
C GLU A 93 -8.37 15.23 -11.92
N LEU A 94 -9.47 15.66 -12.55
CA LEU A 94 -10.02 17.00 -12.44
C LEU A 94 -11.29 16.97 -11.60
N THR A 95 -11.41 17.83 -10.59
CA THR A 95 -12.57 17.87 -9.69
C THR A 95 -12.87 19.28 -9.20
N LEU A 96 -14.13 19.47 -8.76
CA LEU A 96 -14.52 20.66 -8.00
C LEU A 96 -14.14 20.55 -6.51
N PRO A 97 -13.96 21.66 -5.80
CA PRO A 97 -13.94 21.69 -4.36
C PRO A 97 -15.25 21.14 -3.79
N ARG A 98 -15.15 20.26 -2.82
CA ARG A 98 -16.33 19.63 -2.24
C ARG A 98 -16.18 19.34 -0.76
N VAL A 99 -17.31 19.26 -0.09
CA VAL A 99 -17.44 18.76 1.28
C VAL A 99 -18.08 17.38 1.23
N GLU A 100 -17.60 16.47 2.03
CA GLU A 100 -18.12 15.11 2.17
C GLU A 100 -18.81 14.98 3.53
N ARG A 101 -20.10 14.59 3.53
CA ARG A 101 -20.89 14.37 4.75
C ARG A 101 -21.15 12.87 4.87
N PHE A 102 -20.47 12.24 5.83
CA PHE A 102 -20.65 10.81 6.10
C PHE A 102 -22.03 10.54 6.69
N ASN A 103 -22.74 9.57 6.12
CA ASN A 103 -24.06 9.16 6.58
C ASN A 103 -23.97 8.14 7.72
N ASP A 104 -22.92 7.29 7.69
CA ASP A 104 -22.66 6.25 8.69
C ASP A 104 -21.22 6.32 9.18
N GLU A 105 -20.97 5.79 10.36
CA GLU A 105 -19.62 5.53 10.84
C GLU A 105 -19.00 4.35 10.10
N PHE A 106 -17.70 4.41 9.88
CA PHE A 106 -16.89 3.34 9.29
C PHE A 106 -17.27 2.94 7.85
N SER A 107 -17.59 3.93 7.02
CA SER A 107 -17.87 3.71 5.59
C SER A 107 -16.98 4.55 4.69
N HIS A 108 -16.25 3.90 3.79
CA HIS A 108 -15.42 4.60 2.80
C HIS A 108 -16.23 5.28 1.67
N SER A 109 -17.45 4.84 1.39
CA SER A 109 -18.22 5.28 0.22
C SER A 109 -19.65 5.73 0.54
N ASN A 110 -20.07 5.71 1.80
CA ASN A 110 -21.42 6.13 2.20
C ASN A 110 -21.40 7.56 2.74
N PHE A 111 -21.19 8.50 1.84
CA PHE A 111 -21.25 9.92 2.13
C PHE A 111 -21.96 10.65 1.01
N THR A 112 -22.56 11.80 1.31
CA THR A 112 -23.08 12.75 0.35
C THR A 112 -22.01 13.79 0.02
N VAL A 113 -22.05 14.28 -1.21
CA VAL A 113 -21.13 15.30 -1.72
C VAL A 113 -21.88 16.59 -1.92
N GLU A 114 -21.30 17.68 -1.46
CA GLU A 114 -21.76 19.04 -1.71
C GLU A 114 -20.58 19.80 -2.36
N TYR A 115 -20.77 20.28 -3.60
CA TYR A 115 -19.77 21.11 -4.26
C TYR A 115 -19.86 22.53 -3.72
N VAL A 116 -18.71 23.10 -3.40
CA VAL A 116 -18.64 24.37 -2.69
C VAL A 116 -17.67 25.34 -3.38
N ARG A 117 -17.94 26.63 -3.19
CA ARG A 117 -16.91 27.65 -3.39
C ARG A 117 -16.06 27.71 -2.14
N ASP A 118 -14.76 27.54 -2.31
CA ASP A 118 -13.81 27.44 -1.17
C ASP A 118 -12.62 28.38 -1.45
N PRO A 119 -12.81 29.70 -1.27
CA PRO A 119 -11.81 30.68 -1.66
C PRO A 119 -10.51 30.62 -0.85
N ASP A 120 -10.56 30.07 0.35
CA ASP A 120 -9.39 29.84 1.22
C ASP A 120 -8.92 28.38 1.21
N TYR A 121 -9.57 27.53 0.43
CA TYR A 121 -9.28 26.08 0.26
C TYR A 121 -9.36 25.24 1.54
N ARG A 122 -9.90 25.79 2.61
CA ARG A 122 -9.96 25.12 3.89
C ARG A 122 -11.02 24.01 3.91
N LEU A 123 -12.22 24.29 3.40
CA LEU A 123 -13.33 23.33 3.40
C LEU A 123 -12.99 22.07 2.59
N SER A 124 -12.48 22.24 1.37
CA SER A 124 -12.09 21.13 0.51
C SER A 124 -10.88 20.34 1.05
N SER A 125 -10.07 20.97 1.89
CA SER A 125 -8.93 20.31 2.56
C SER A 125 -9.34 19.42 3.72
N LEU A 126 -10.41 19.78 4.46
CA LEU A 126 -10.87 19.01 5.62
C LEU A 126 -11.36 17.58 5.27
N ARG A 127 -11.79 17.35 4.03
CA ARG A 127 -12.20 16.01 3.56
C ARG A 127 -11.02 15.07 3.29
N ARG A 128 -9.79 15.58 3.22
CA ARG A 128 -8.60 14.78 2.95
C ARG A 128 -8.19 13.97 4.18
N ASP A 129 -7.31 13.02 3.97
CA ASP A 129 -6.81 12.14 5.03
C ASP A 129 -5.87 12.88 6.00
N PHE A 130 -4.72 13.36 5.48
CA PHE A 130 -3.68 13.98 6.28
C PHE A 130 -3.35 15.39 5.80
N THR A 131 -2.95 16.26 6.74
CA THR A 131 -2.54 17.65 6.47
C THR A 131 -1.46 17.72 5.40
N ILE A 132 -0.51 16.79 5.38
CA ILE A 132 0.55 16.69 4.36
C ILE A 132 0.02 16.46 2.94
N ASN A 133 -1.20 15.98 2.78
CA ASN A 133 -1.87 15.80 1.51
C ASN A 133 -2.91 16.90 1.21
N ALA A 134 -3.04 17.91 2.10
CA ALA A 134 -3.90 19.07 1.91
C ALA A 134 -3.16 20.28 1.30
N MET A 135 -1.84 20.26 1.32
CA MET A 135 -1.00 21.27 0.68
C MET A 135 -1.28 21.35 -0.81
N ARG A 136 -1.22 22.56 -1.35
CA ARG A 136 -1.51 22.82 -2.76
C ARG A 136 -0.67 23.92 -3.37
N TYR A 137 -0.59 23.89 -4.69
CA TYR A 137 -0.10 25.01 -5.49
C TYR A 137 -1.24 25.48 -6.40
N VAL A 138 -1.48 26.78 -6.40
CA VAL A 138 -2.53 27.43 -7.18
C VAL A 138 -1.91 28.22 -8.32
N PHE A 139 -2.40 28.02 -9.55
CA PHE A 139 -1.97 28.77 -10.72
C PHE A 139 -2.82 30.05 -10.88
N ASN A 140 -2.18 31.21 -10.81
CA ASN A 140 -2.83 32.51 -10.90
C ASN A 140 -2.87 33.10 -12.34
N GLY A 141 -2.42 32.33 -13.34
CA GLY A 141 -2.30 32.78 -14.73
C GLY A 141 -0.86 33.01 -15.19
N SER A 142 0.06 33.30 -14.27
CA SER A 142 1.51 33.46 -14.54
C SER A 142 2.37 32.52 -13.73
N ASP A 143 2.12 32.43 -12.43
CA ASP A 143 2.93 31.72 -11.47
C ASP A 143 2.13 30.76 -10.58
N TRP A 144 2.85 29.90 -9.87
CA TRP A 144 2.31 28.97 -8.89
C TRP A 144 2.49 29.51 -7.48
N ILE A 145 1.40 29.67 -6.75
CA ILE A 145 1.37 30.15 -5.36
C ILE A 145 1.16 28.95 -4.44
N PHE A 146 2.04 28.76 -3.47
CA PHE A 146 1.88 27.75 -2.44
C PHE A 146 0.84 28.18 -1.41
N ILE A 147 -0.11 27.29 -1.12
CA ILE A 147 -1.14 27.48 -0.09
C ILE A 147 -1.17 26.24 0.80
N ASP A 148 -1.18 26.44 2.11
CA ASP A 148 -1.18 25.39 3.11
C ASP A 148 -2.30 25.65 4.15
N PRO A 149 -3.53 25.22 3.87
CA PRO A 149 -4.68 25.56 4.71
C PRO A 149 -4.67 24.91 6.09
N LEU A 150 -3.89 23.85 6.30
CA LEU A 150 -3.92 23.00 7.50
C LEU A 150 -2.53 22.75 8.10
N ASP A 151 -1.55 23.61 7.86
CA ASP A 151 -0.18 23.49 8.38
C ASP A 151 0.55 22.18 7.98
N GLY A 152 0.21 21.61 6.81
CA GLY A 152 0.76 20.34 6.33
C GLY A 152 2.26 20.36 6.13
N LEU A 153 2.86 21.49 5.74
CA LEU A 153 4.32 21.63 5.59
C LEU A 153 5.05 21.50 6.92
N LYS A 154 4.44 21.98 8.00
CA LYS A 154 4.97 21.82 9.36
C LYS A 154 4.95 20.34 9.76
N ASP A 155 3.84 19.65 9.52
CA ASP A 155 3.71 18.23 9.83
C ASP A 155 4.67 17.39 8.99
N LEU A 156 4.84 17.72 7.71
CA LEU A 156 5.80 17.08 6.82
C LEU A 156 7.24 17.19 7.35
N LYS A 157 7.66 18.39 7.77
CA LYS A 157 8.98 18.61 8.37
C LYS A 157 9.18 17.86 9.67
N ASN A 158 8.12 17.74 10.46
CA ASN A 158 8.13 17.01 11.73
C ASN A 158 7.90 15.50 11.55
N LYS A 159 7.79 15.02 10.32
CA LYS A 159 7.49 13.62 10.00
C LYS A 159 6.23 13.09 10.70
N LYS A 160 5.16 13.86 10.69
CA LYS A 160 3.92 13.56 11.40
C LYS A 160 2.75 13.33 10.46
N LEU A 161 1.91 12.36 10.76
CA LEU A 161 0.65 12.08 10.07
C LEU A 161 -0.51 12.61 10.92
N THR A 162 -0.84 13.89 10.73
CA THR A 162 -1.94 14.57 11.42
C THR A 162 -3.20 14.52 10.55
N PRO A 163 -4.36 14.08 11.07
CA PRO A 163 -5.63 14.10 10.35
C PRO A 163 -6.05 15.52 9.95
N CYS A 164 -6.67 15.67 8.77
CA CYS A 164 -7.21 16.95 8.34
C CYS A 164 -8.43 17.40 9.18
N SER A 165 -9.21 16.46 9.71
CA SER A 165 -10.41 16.74 10.50
C SER A 165 -10.76 15.58 11.42
N VAL A 166 -11.71 15.82 12.33
CA VAL A 166 -12.29 14.77 13.21
C VAL A 166 -13.03 13.69 12.42
N ASP A 167 -13.48 13.98 11.21
CA ASP A 167 -14.14 13.02 10.34
C ASP A 167 -13.20 11.97 9.75
N PHE A 168 -11.90 12.08 10.03
CA PHE A 168 -10.91 11.06 9.68
C PHE A 168 -11.35 9.67 10.12
N ILE A 169 -11.86 9.55 11.34
CA ILE A 169 -12.21 8.26 11.94
C ILE A 169 -13.41 7.57 11.29
N LYS A 170 -14.19 8.29 10.48
CA LYS A 170 -15.37 7.75 9.81
C LYS A 170 -15.02 6.87 8.61
N ASP A 171 -13.83 7.04 8.03
CA ASP A 171 -13.35 6.27 6.87
C ASP A 171 -12.24 5.27 7.26
N PRO A 172 -12.55 3.96 7.30
CA PRO A 172 -11.55 2.93 7.63
C PRO A 172 -10.33 2.91 6.71
N VAL A 173 -10.48 3.33 5.46
CA VAL A 173 -9.37 3.34 4.50
C VAL A 173 -8.29 4.34 4.92
N ARG A 174 -8.65 5.42 5.59
CA ARG A 174 -7.70 6.40 6.10
C ARG A 174 -6.75 5.81 7.14
N PHE A 175 -7.23 4.86 7.96
CA PHE A 175 -6.37 4.11 8.90
C PHE A 175 -5.37 3.22 8.14
N LEU A 176 -5.80 2.53 7.09
CA LEU A 176 -4.91 1.74 6.25
C LEU A 176 -3.85 2.64 5.59
N ARG A 177 -4.26 3.83 5.13
CA ARG A 177 -3.33 4.82 4.58
C ARG A 177 -2.35 5.36 5.62
N ALA A 178 -2.77 5.50 6.91
CA ALA A 178 -1.87 5.87 8.01
C ALA A 178 -0.72 4.86 8.14
N ILE A 179 -1.01 3.57 8.18
CA ILE A 179 0.00 2.52 8.23
C ILE A 179 0.91 2.59 7.00
N ARG A 180 0.33 2.71 5.80
CA ARG A 180 1.10 2.79 4.56
C ARG A 180 2.07 3.98 4.55
N PHE A 181 1.60 5.16 4.90
CA PHE A 181 2.46 6.36 4.92
C PHE A 181 3.51 6.32 6.02
N SER A 182 3.16 5.75 7.19
CA SER A 182 4.14 5.52 8.25
C SER A 182 5.28 4.62 7.77
N LEU A 183 4.99 3.53 7.06
CA LEU A 183 6.01 2.63 6.51
C LEU A 183 6.80 3.26 5.35
N LEU A 184 6.13 3.99 4.43
CA LEU A 184 6.79 4.54 3.24
C LEU A 184 7.70 5.72 3.54
N TYR A 185 7.34 6.55 4.51
CA TYR A 185 8.02 7.82 4.79
C TYR A 185 8.67 7.87 6.16
N GLU A 186 8.53 6.79 6.96
CA GLU A 186 8.97 6.75 8.36
C GLU A 186 8.36 7.90 9.19
N PHE A 187 7.06 8.14 8.96
CA PHE A 187 6.32 9.18 9.65
C PHE A 187 5.59 8.62 10.86
N GLU A 188 5.55 9.39 11.93
CA GLU A 188 4.80 9.04 13.13
C GLU A 188 3.30 9.28 12.91
N ILE A 189 2.49 8.25 13.21
CA ILE A 189 1.03 8.37 13.22
C ILE A 189 0.62 9.16 14.47
N ASP A 190 -0.28 10.12 14.31
CA ASP A 190 -0.84 10.92 15.40
C ASP A 190 -1.42 10.02 16.50
N ILE A 191 -1.28 10.47 17.76
CA ILE A 191 -1.69 9.67 18.93
C ILE A 191 -3.19 9.41 18.95
N ASP A 192 -4.01 10.38 18.52
CA ASP A 192 -5.46 10.21 18.49
C ASP A 192 -5.87 9.18 17.45
N VAL A 193 -5.19 9.14 16.30
CA VAL A 193 -5.37 8.10 15.29
C VAL A 193 -5.00 6.73 15.85
N LYS A 194 -3.86 6.61 16.54
CA LYS A 194 -3.43 5.34 17.18
C LYS A 194 -4.47 4.87 18.21
N ASN A 195 -4.99 5.78 19.01
CA ASN A 195 -6.01 5.45 20.02
C ASN A 195 -7.31 4.95 19.38
N HIS A 196 -7.72 5.51 18.24
CA HIS A 196 -8.93 5.06 17.54
C HIS A 196 -8.77 3.69 16.87
N PHE A 197 -7.58 3.32 16.40
CA PHE A 197 -7.33 1.98 15.87
C PHE A 197 -7.79 0.87 16.81
N SER A 198 -7.50 1.03 18.09
CA SER A 198 -7.81 0.03 19.11
C SER A 198 -9.30 -0.18 19.39
N ASN A 199 -10.15 0.67 18.83
CA ASN A 199 -11.61 0.54 18.91
C ASN A 199 -12.18 -0.14 17.66
N LEU A 200 -11.35 -0.36 16.63
CA LEU A 200 -11.75 -0.99 15.38
C LEU A 200 -11.69 -2.52 15.49
N LYS A 201 -12.50 -3.19 14.69
CA LYS A 201 -12.48 -4.65 14.51
C LYS A 201 -12.07 -4.98 13.07
N ASP A 202 -11.56 -6.18 12.86
CA ASP A 202 -11.19 -6.67 11.52
C ASP A 202 -12.32 -6.50 10.50
N SER A 203 -13.58 -6.65 10.94
CA SER A 203 -14.77 -6.55 10.09
C SER A 203 -15.04 -5.19 9.48
N VAL A 204 -14.43 -4.13 10.05
CA VAL A 204 -14.54 -2.76 9.54
C VAL A 204 -13.75 -2.58 8.24
N PHE A 205 -12.70 -3.37 8.06
CA PHE A 205 -11.80 -3.23 6.93
C PHE A 205 -12.26 -4.07 5.73
N ASN A 206 -12.55 -3.40 4.63
CA ASN A 206 -12.80 -4.08 3.37
C ASN A 206 -11.51 -4.67 2.81
N SER A 207 -11.53 -5.96 2.52
CA SER A 207 -10.35 -6.72 2.06
C SER A 207 -9.74 -6.19 0.76
N PHE A 208 -10.52 -5.57 -0.11
CA PHE A 208 -10.00 -4.91 -1.31
C PHE A 208 -9.03 -3.79 -0.96
N TYR A 209 -9.40 -2.92 -0.02
CA TYR A 209 -8.52 -1.82 0.41
C TYR A 209 -7.34 -2.31 1.24
N VAL A 210 -7.52 -3.33 2.10
CA VAL A 210 -6.40 -3.96 2.82
C VAL A 210 -5.35 -4.44 1.83
N ARG A 211 -5.75 -5.19 0.79
CA ARG A 211 -4.83 -5.65 -0.26
C ARG A 211 -4.15 -4.50 -0.99
N SER A 212 -4.94 -3.53 -1.44
CA SER A 212 -4.43 -2.41 -2.22
C SER A 212 -3.41 -1.59 -1.43
N GLU A 213 -3.74 -1.22 -0.19
CA GLU A 213 -2.86 -0.39 0.63
C GLU A 213 -1.63 -1.16 1.13
N SER A 214 -1.76 -2.48 1.40
CA SER A 214 -0.61 -3.31 1.76
C SER A 214 0.42 -3.40 0.63
N LEU A 215 -0.02 -3.63 -0.61
CA LEU A 215 0.88 -3.66 -1.78
C LEU A 215 1.55 -2.30 -2.02
N LYS A 216 0.78 -1.22 -1.93
CA LYS A 216 1.31 0.16 -2.07
C LYS A 216 2.30 0.53 -0.97
N SER A 217 2.33 -0.17 0.16
CA SER A 217 3.28 0.07 1.26
C SER A 217 4.70 -0.38 0.94
N ARG A 218 4.90 -1.17 -0.10
CA ARG A 218 6.15 -1.85 -0.47
C ARG A 218 6.66 -2.85 0.58
N ALA A 219 5.93 -3.05 1.66
CA ALA A 219 6.24 -3.99 2.72
C ALA A 219 4.94 -4.66 3.21
N PRO A 220 4.27 -5.49 2.37
CA PRO A 220 2.92 -5.97 2.63
C PRO A 220 2.77 -6.73 3.95
N LEU A 221 3.73 -7.55 4.33
CA LEU A 221 3.67 -8.28 5.59
C LEU A 221 3.84 -7.34 6.79
N HIS A 222 4.79 -6.40 6.74
CA HIS A 222 4.93 -5.38 7.78
C HIS A 222 3.64 -4.58 7.94
N PHE A 223 3.02 -4.18 6.81
CA PHE A 223 1.75 -3.50 6.83
C PHE A 223 0.66 -4.31 7.57
N LEU A 224 0.52 -5.59 7.24
CA LEU A 224 -0.49 -6.46 7.84
C LEU A 224 -0.25 -6.69 9.32
N PHE A 225 1.00 -6.89 9.74
CA PHE A 225 1.35 -7.03 11.15
C PHE A 225 1.14 -5.72 11.93
N HIS A 226 1.47 -4.57 11.37
CA HIS A 226 1.12 -3.28 11.98
C HIS A 226 -0.38 -3.10 12.13
N LEU A 227 -1.18 -3.50 11.11
CA LEU A 227 -2.63 -3.43 11.18
C LEU A 227 -3.19 -4.22 12.38
N ILE A 228 -2.82 -5.50 12.51
CA ILE A 228 -3.29 -6.31 13.64
C ILE A 228 -2.70 -5.85 14.98
N SER A 229 -1.47 -5.34 15.00
CA SER A 229 -0.83 -4.77 16.18
C SER A 229 -1.61 -3.59 16.75
N PHE A 230 -2.04 -2.67 15.90
CA PHE A 230 -2.85 -1.54 16.31
C PHE A 230 -4.23 -1.95 16.83
N ILE A 231 -4.90 -2.90 16.16
CA ILE A 231 -6.22 -3.41 16.58
C ILE A 231 -6.12 -4.12 17.94
N ASP A 232 -5.10 -4.96 18.12
CA ASP A 232 -4.95 -5.81 19.30
C ASP A 232 -4.26 -5.11 20.48
N LYS A 233 -3.67 -3.93 20.27
CA LYS A 233 -2.77 -3.27 21.23
C LYS A 233 -1.61 -4.18 21.66
N THR A 234 -1.12 -4.99 20.74
CA THR A 234 -0.09 -5.99 20.98
C THR A 234 1.06 -5.79 20.01
N SER A 235 2.31 -5.85 20.48
CA SER A 235 3.46 -5.86 19.58
C SER A 235 3.62 -7.21 18.91
N TYR A 236 3.93 -7.18 17.62
CA TYR A 236 4.33 -8.33 16.81
C TYR A 236 5.78 -8.17 16.32
N ASP A 237 6.63 -7.47 17.11
CA ASP A 237 8.01 -7.16 16.72
C ASP A 237 8.85 -8.42 16.54
N GLU A 238 8.59 -9.48 17.33
CA GLU A 238 9.29 -10.75 17.19
C GLU A 238 8.92 -11.46 15.88
N GLU A 239 7.67 -11.35 15.45
CA GLU A 239 7.21 -11.85 14.16
C GLU A 239 7.80 -11.02 13.02
N LEU A 240 7.81 -9.69 13.15
CA LEU A 240 8.40 -8.78 12.16
C LEU A 240 9.90 -9.00 11.96
N LYS A 241 10.65 -9.29 13.02
CA LYS A 241 12.08 -9.64 12.93
C LYS A 241 12.34 -10.91 12.13
N LYS A 242 11.36 -11.81 12.04
CA LYS A 242 11.47 -13.07 11.27
C LYS A 242 11.14 -12.86 9.78
N ILE A 243 10.59 -11.69 9.43
CA ILE A 243 10.28 -11.35 8.05
C ILE A 243 11.51 -10.63 7.49
N SER A 244 12.26 -11.30 6.62
CA SER A 244 13.28 -10.60 5.83
C SER A 244 12.62 -9.50 5.00
N THR A 245 13.33 -8.43 4.72
CA THR A 245 12.87 -7.38 3.79
C THR A 245 12.65 -8.04 2.44
N VAL A 246 11.42 -8.34 2.18
CA VAL A 246 10.96 -8.95 0.95
C VAL A 246 11.26 -8.01 -0.21
N ASP A 247 11.78 -8.54 -1.29
CA ASP A 247 12.07 -7.84 -2.53
C ASP A 247 10.85 -6.99 -2.94
N GLN A 248 11.07 -5.70 -3.10
CA GLN A 248 10.02 -4.68 -3.23
C GLN A 248 9.26 -4.77 -4.56
N ASP A 249 9.73 -5.56 -5.51
CA ASP A 249 9.20 -5.65 -6.87
C ASP A 249 8.07 -6.67 -7.05
N VAL A 250 7.70 -7.42 -6.02
CA VAL A 250 6.63 -8.41 -6.11
C VAL A 250 5.26 -7.77 -5.84
N ASN A 251 4.48 -7.56 -6.89
CA ASN A 251 3.12 -7.01 -6.82
C ASN A 251 2.02 -8.06 -6.53
N ASP A 252 2.38 -9.29 -6.21
CA ASP A 252 1.42 -10.34 -5.86
C ASP A 252 1.38 -10.58 -4.34
N LEU A 253 0.32 -10.08 -3.70
CA LEU A 253 0.10 -10.28 -2.28
C LEU A 253 0.00 -11.76 -1.88
N LYS A 254 -0.43 -12.65 -2.77
CA LYS A 254 -0.49 -14.09 -2.49
C LYS A 254 0.90 -14.66 -2.27
N VAL A 255 1.89 -14.17 -3.01
CA VAL A 255 3.30 -14.56 -2.81
C VAL A 255 3.76 -14.17 -1.43
N HIS A 256 3.50 -12.91 -1.01
CA HIS A 256 3.85 -12.46 0.35
C HIS A 256 3.12 -13.26 1.44
N LEU A 257 1.82 -13.55 1.25
CA LEU A 257 1.03 -14.29 2.24
C LEU A 257 1.44 -15.77 2.37
N ARG A 258 2.02 -16.37 1.35
CA ARG A 258 2.59 -17.74 1.45
C ARG A 258 3.63 -17.85 2.56
N ALA A 259 4.37 -16.79 2.76
CA ALA A 259 5.34 -16.69 3.82
C ALA A 259 4.75 -16.82 5.24
N LEU A 260 3.45 -16.57 5.39
CA LEU A 260 2.77 -16.72 6.68
C LEU A 260 2.66 -18.18 7.16
N CYS A 261 2.96 -19.16 6.30
CA CYS A 261 3.00 -20.58 6.71
C CYS A 261 3.96 -20.86 7.88
N LEU A 262 4.85 -19.92 8.17
CA LEU A 262 5.84 -20.01 9.24
C LEU A 262 5.35 -19.50 10.60
N PHE A 263 4.19 -18.82 10.58
CA PHE A 263 3.61 -18.24 11.79
C PHE A 263 2.50 -19.11 12.37
N ASP A 264 2.01 -18.71 13.54
CA ASP A 264 0.86 -19.37 14.17
C ASP A 264 -0.35 -19.42 13.22
N GLN A 265 -1.02 -20.57 13.20
CA GLN A 265 -2.18 -20.79 12.32
C GLN A 265 -3.31 -19.76 12.52
N ARG A 266 -3.46 -19.22 13.73
CA ARG A 266 -4.47 -18.19 14.01
C ARG A 266 -4.11 -16.88 13.35
N ILE A 267 -2.85 -16.47 13.41
CA ILE A 267 -2.33 -15.28 12.72
C ILE A 267 -2.51 -15.44 11.20
N GLN A 268 -2.07 -16.58 10.66
CA GLN A 268 -2.24 -16.88 9.24
C GLN A 268 -3.69 -16.71 8.80
N ASN A 269 -4.61 -17.44 9.44
CA ASN A 269 -6.03 -17.42 9.09
C ASN A 269 -6.64 -16.02 9.17
N ARG A 270 -6.24 -15.23 10.17
CA ARG A 270 -6.69 -13.86 10.33
C ARG A 270 -6.22 -12.96 9.20
N LEU A 271 -4.93 -13.00 8.86
CA LEU A 271 -4.35 -12.17 7.81
C LEU A 271 -4.90 -12.54 6.41
N TYR A 272 -5.07 -13.84 6.13
CA TYR A 272 -5.74 -14.29 4.92
C TYR A 272 -7.19 -13.77 4.84
N LYS A 273 -7.93 -13.81 5.95
CA LYS A 273 -9.28 -13.29 6.03
C LYS A 273 -9.33 -11.78 5.81
N LEU A 274 -8.45 -11.02 6.44
CA LEU A 274 -8.33 -9.57 6.25
C LEU A 274 -8.07 -9.22 4.78
N CYS A 275 -7.26 -10.00 4.10
CA CYS A 275 -7.00 -9.85 2.67
C CYS A 275 -8.13 -10.38 1.76
N GLY A 276 -9.15 -11.04 2.30
CA GLY A 276 -10.22 -11.67 1.51
C GLY A 276 -9.70 -12.74 0.54
N ILE A 277 -8.60 -13.39 0.90
CA ILE A 277 -7.99 -14.46 0.12
C ILE A 277 -8.36 -15.78 0.77
N LYS A 278 -8.91 -16.71 0.00
CA LYS A 278 -9.18 -18.05 0.51
C LYS A 278 -7.86 -18.73 0.85
N HIS A 279 -7.74 -19.17 2.10
CA HIS A 279 -6.62 -19.95 2.56
C HIS A 279 -6.73 -21.36 2.01
N ASN A 280 -6.13 -21.59 0.86
CA ASN A 280 -6.06 -22.91 0.22
C ASN A 280 -4.67 -23.52 0.41
N LEU A 281 -3.96 -23.16 1.48
CA LEU A 281 -2.78 -23.95 1.82
C LEU A 281 -3.29 -25.34 2.17
N PRO A 282 -2.87 -26.37 1.46
CA PRO A 282 -3.23 -27.72 1.81
C PRO A 282 -2.84 -27.93 3.28
N LYS A 283 -3.72 -28.59 4.03
CA LYS A 283 -3.30 -29.16 5.31
C LYS A 283 -2.25 -30.20 4.94
N PHE A 284 -1.00 -29.77 4.96
CA PHE A 284 0.11 -30.67 4.74
C PHE A 284 0.18 -31.58 5.95
N THR A 285 -0.58 -32.65 5.93
CA THR A 285 -0.28 -33.84 6.72
C THR A 285 0.88 -34.53 6.03
N TYR A 286 2.08 -34.00 6.26
CA TYR A 286 3.25 -34.70 5.80
C TYR A 286 3.39 -36.02 6.55
N PRO A 287 3.83 -37.08 5.89
CA PRO A 287 4.46 -38.18 6.55
C PRO A 287 5.74 -37.59 7.19
N ILE A 288 5.65 -37.33 8.47
CA ILE A 288 6.58 -36.52 9.26
C ILE A 288 7.89 -37.26 9.54
N ASN A 289 8.00 -38.49 9.10
CA ASN A 289 9.15 -39.35 9.23
C ASN A 289 9.67 -39.72 7.84
N PHE A 290 10.34 -38.78 7.18
CA PHE A 290 11.22 -39.17 6.07
C PHE A 290 12.30 -40.08 6.64
N LYS A 291 12.13 -41.36 6.42
CA LYS A 291 13.20 -42.31 6.58
C LYS A 291 14.05 -42.28 5.29
N ARG A 292 15.30 -42.69 5.43
CA ARG A 292 16.27 -42.77 4.33
C ARG A 292 15.73 -43.59 3.13
N ASP A 293 14.77 -44.48 3.39
CA ASP A 293 14.14 -45.38 2.43
C ASP A 293 13.02 -44.74 1.62
N ASP A 294 12.57 -43.52 1.98
CA ASP A 294 11.52 -42.78 1.23
C ASP A 294 12.09 -41.96 0.05
N ALA A 295 13.39 -42.01 -0.17
CA ALA A 295 14.08 -41.26 -1.21
C ALA A 295 13.64 -41.62 -2.65
N GLU A 296 13.16 -42.83 -2.86
CA GLU A 296 12.70 -43.29 -4.20
C GLU A 296 11.35 -42.66 -4.61
N THR A 297 10.52 -42.26 -3.65
CA THR A 297 9.21 -41.62 -3.90
C THR A 297 9.31 -40.10 -3.98
N PHE A 298 10.43 -39.54 -3.65
CA PHE A 298 10.70 -38.10 -3.59
C PHE A 298 10.55 -37.35 -4.92
N PRO A 299 10.97 -37.89 -6.09
CA PRO A 299 10.81 -37.23 -7.38
C PRO A 299 9.37 -37.01 -7.79
N GLU A 300 8.44 -37.89 -7.40
CA GLU A 300 7.01 -37.72 -7.70
C GLU A 300 6.38 -36.66 -6.82
N PHE A 301 6.84 -36.58 -5.59
CA PHE A 301 6.39 -35.56 -4.61
C PHE A 301 6.77 -34.14 -5.03
N ILE A 302 7.94 -33.93 -5.64
CA ILE A 302 8.40 -32.63 -6.15
C ILE A 302 7.58 -32.14 -7.36
N LYS A 303 6.95 -33.06 -8.10
CA LYS A 303 6.08 -32.73 -9.22
C LYS A 303 4.71 -32.19 -8.81
N ASP A 304 4.36 -32.27 -7.53
CA ASP A 304 3.13 -31.67 -7.04
C ASP A 304 3.27 -30.14 -7.03
N SER A 305 2.46 -29.48 -7.85
CA SER A 305 2.44 -28.02 -7.99
C SER A 305 2.25 -27.29 -6.66
N LYS A 306 1.52 -27.91 -5.70
CA LYS A 306 1.28 -27.37 -4.39
C LYS A 306 2.54 -27.34 -3.51
N ILE A 307 3.42 -28.31 -3.70
CA ILE A 307 4.69 -28.39 -2.99
C ILE A 307 5.67 -27.39 -3.58
N ILE A 308 5.69 -27.24 -4.89
CA ILE A 308 6.48 -26.20 -5.56
C ILE A 308 6.05 -24.81 -5.06
N GLU A 309 4.74 -24.57 -4.97
CA GLU A 309 4.22 -23.32 -4.42
C GLU A 309 4.64 -23.08 -2.97
N LEU A 310 4.63 -24.12 -2.14
CA LEU A 310 5.08 -24.05 -0.75
C LEU A 310 6.59 -23.77 -0.66
N LEU A 311 7.36 -24.44 -1.48
CA LEU A 311 8.82 -24.26 -1.53
C LEU A 311 9.19 -22.84 -1.97
N GLN A 312 8.49 -22.31 -2.97
CA GLN A 312 8.65 -20.93 -3.42
C GLN A 312 8.27 -19.94 -2.31
N ALA A 313 7.20 -20.22 -1.55
CA ALA A 313 6.79 -19.40 -0.43
C ALA A 313 7.82 -19.41 0.70
N ILE A 314 8.41 -20.54 0.98
CA ILE A 314 9.43 -20.74 2.00
C ILE A 314 10.75 -20.10 1.55
N ASP A 315 11.14 -20.26 0.29
CA ASP A 315 12.33 -19.64 -0.31
C ASP A 315 12.24 -18.10 -0.28
N PHE A 316 11.09 -17.59 -0.66
CA PHE A 316 10.78 -16.17 -0.63
C PHE A 316 10.80 -15.58 0.80
N HIS A 317 10.45 -16.36 1.79
CA HIS A 317 10.40 -15.90 3.18
C HIS A 317 11.73 -15.98 3.88
N PHE A 318 12.47 -17.01 3.59
CA PHE A 318 13.85 -17.16 3.94
C PHE A 318 14.69 -16.77 2.71
N GLU A 319 14.87 -15.49 2.47
CA GLU A 319 16.18 -15.01 2.11
C GLU A 319 17.11 -15.37 3.29
N LEU A 320 17.18 -16.64 3.60
CA LEU A 320 18.34 -17.19 4.26
C LEU A 320 19.46 -16.68 3.40
N GLU A 321 20.16 -15.70 3.95
CA GLU A 321 21.25 -15.01 3.31
C GLU A 321 21.83 -15.93 2.26
N GLU A 322 21.80 -15.58 0.98
CA GLU A 322 22.36 -16.39 -0.12
C GLU A 322 23.68 -17.02 0.31
N LYS A 323 24.46 -16.30 1.12
CA LYS A 323 25.63 -16.76 1.85
C LYS A 323 25.40 -18.02 2.73
N TYR A 324 24.22 -18.21 3.29
CA TYR A 324 23.96 -19.39 4.14
C TYR A 324 23.67 -20.62 3.27
N ILE A 325 22.92 -20.42 2.20
CA ILE A 325 22.65 -21.48 1.19
C ILE A 325 23.93 -21.80 0.45
N GLU A 326 24.70 -20.80 0.01
CA GLU A 326 26.03 -20.99 -0.58
C GLU A 326 27.00 -21.71 0.38
N ASN A 327 27.02 -21.39 1.65
CA ASN A 327 27.81 -22.11 2.63
C ASN A 327 27.37 -23.56 2.83
N LEU A 328 26.06 -23.83 2.74
CA LEU A 328 25.53 -25.19 2.78
C LEU A 328 25.93 -25.97 1.50
N TYR A 329 25.88 -25.33 0.33
CA TYR A 329 26.36 -25.88 -0.94
C TYR A 329 27.89 -26.12 -0.93
N GLN A 330 28.67 -25.13 -0.51
CA GLN A 330 30.14 -25.23 -0.44
C GLN A 330 30.63 -26.27 0.57
N GLN A 331 29.86 -26.53 1.62
CA GLN A 331 30.19 -27.56 2.61
C GLN A 331 29.76 -28.97 2.20
N LYS A 332 29.30 -29.19 0.95
CA LYS A 332 28.79 -30.47 0.43
C LYS A 332 27.72 -31.11 1.33
N LEU A 333 26.92 -30.29 1.98
CA LEU A 333 25.83 -30.74 2.83
C LEU A 333 24.58 -31.02 2.02
N ILE A 334 24.59 -30.61 0.75
CA ILE A 334 23.55 -30.83 -0.24
C ILE A 334 24.24 -31.39 -1.48
N ASP A 335 23.91 -32.60 -1.91
CA ASP A 335 24.34 -33.16 -3.18
C ASP A 335 23.22 -33.05 -4.19
N ILE A 336 23.50 -32.32 -5.29
CA ILE A 336 22.57 -32.13 -6.42
C ILE A 336 22.28 -33.46 -7.12
N ASN A 337 23.19 -34.42 -7.02
CA ASN A 337 23.07 -35.73 -7.64
C ASN A 337 22.43 -36.82 -6.78
N GLY A 338 21.87 -36.43 -5.62
CA GLY A 338 20.75 -37.20 -5.09
C GLY A 338 21.02 -38.16 -3.96
N HIS A 339 22.17 -38.18 -3.28
CA HIS A 339 22.35 -39.24 -2.27
C HIS A 339 22.95 -38.83 -0.92
N GLU A 340 23.33 -37.58 -0.70
CA GLU A 340 23.80 -37.17 0.65
C GLU A 340 22.86 -36.12 1.25
N PHE A 341 22.22 -36.49 2.36
CA PHE A 341 21.37 -35.59 3.13
C PHE A 341 22.19 -34.76 4.12
N ILE A 342 21.77 -33.50 4.33
CA ILE A 342 22.34 -32.61 5.33
C ILE A 342 22.35 -33.33 6.69
N SER A 343 23.48 -33.34 7.35
CA SER A 343 23.60 -33.90 8.71
C SER A 343 22.55 -33.19 9.62
N MET A 344 21.65 -33.98 10.21
CA MET A 344 20.61 -33.53 11.14
C MET A 344 21.13 -32.62 12.25
N LYS A 345 22.40 -32.78 12.63
CA LYS A 345 23.04 -31.99 13.68
C LYS A 345 23.37 -30.56 13.23
N LYS A 346 23.76 -30.36 11.98
CA LYS A 346 24.03 -29.01 11.41
C LYS A 346 22.74 -28.29 11.03
N MET A 347 21.75 -29.01 10.52
CA MET A 347 20.40 -28.47 10.32
C MET A 347 19.81 -27.97 11.65
N LYS A 348 19.98 -28.70 12.72
CA LYS A 348 19.45 -28.33 14.04
C LYS A 348 19.94 -26.94 14.48
N ILE A 349 21.21 -26.61 14.26
CA ILE A 349 21.78 -25.31 14.66
C ILE A 349 21.12 -24.15 13.87
N VAL A 350 20.91 -24.30 12.56
CA VAL A 350 20.24 -23.29 11.73
C VAL A 350 18.79 -23.13 12.16
N PHE A 351 18.11 -24.22 12.51
CA PHE A 351 16.70 -24.22 12.88
C PHE A 351 16.42 -23.72 14.28
N ASP A 352 17.30 -23.99 15.23
CA ASP A 352 17.08 -23.57 16.60
C ASP A 352 17.22 -22.06 16.80
N THR A 353 17.87 -21.38 15.85
CA THR A 353 18.08 -19.93 15.90
C THR A 353 17.07 -19.12 15.09
N ALA A 354 16.43 -19.68 14.06
CA ALA A 354 15.68 -18.91 13.07
C ALA A 354 14.19 -19.23 12.96
N ILE A 355 13.69 -20.37 13.49
CA ILE A 355 12.32 -20.83 13.15
C ILE A 355 11.54 -21.32 14.35
N ASP A 356 10.24 -20.97 14.41
CA ASP A 356 9.29 -21.52 15.36
C ASP A 356 9.34 -23.05 15.37
N PRO A 357 9.42 -23.68 16.55
CA PRO A 357 9.49 -25.14 16.72
C PRO A 357 8.43 -25.92 15.93
N LYS A 358 7.23 -25.34 15.74
CA LYS A 358 6.12 -25.97 15.02
C LYS A 358 6.38 -26.06 13.51
N ASN A 359 7.14 -25.12 12.97
CA ASN A 359 7.43 -25.03 11.52
C ASN A 359 8.77 -25.71 11.15
N ARG A 360 9.54 -26.15 12.12
CA ARG A 360 10.86 -26.81 11.92
C ARG A 360 10.79 -28.03 11.00
N LYS A 361 9.69 -28.80 11.09
CA LYS A 361 9.49 -29.97 10.23
C LYS A 361 9.26 -29.61 8.77
N LEU A 362 8.47 -28.57 8.53
CA LEU A 362 8.18 -28.05 7.22
C LEU A 362 9.45 -27.56 6.52
N TYR A 363 10.26 -26.81 7.24
CA TYR A 363 11.51 -26.30 6.73
C TYR A 363 12.54 -27.42 6.47
N ARG A 364 12.59 -28.45 7.30
CA ARG A 364 13.44 -29.64 7.03
C ARG A 364 13.07 -30.29 5.71
N ALA A 365 11.77 -30.47 5.45
CA ALA A 365 11.28 -30.98 4.18
C ALA A 365 11.67 -30.05 3.02
N PHE A 366 11.59 -28.74 3.21
CA PHE A 366 12.03 -27.76 2.22
C PHE A 366 13.50 -27.86 1.85
N MET A 367 14.36 -27.88 2.86
CA MET A 367 15.81 -27.97 2.62
C MET A 367 16.22 -29.29 1.96
N GLN A 368 15.50 -30.38 2.25
CA GLN A 368 15.70 -31.65 1.54
C GLN A 368 15.22 -31.56 0.08
N LEU A 369 14.10 -30.91 -0.18
CA LEU A 369 13.56 -30.75 -1.53
C LEU A 369 14.44 -29.83 -2.40
N LYS A 370 14.93 -28.73 -1.83
CA LYS A 370 15.83 -27.80 -2.53
C LYS A 370 17.17 -28.46 -2.91
N SER A 371 17.57 -29.51 -2.20
CA SER A 371 18.77 -30.29 -2.53
C SER A 371 18.60 -31.24 -3.71
N LEU A 372 17.36 -31.43 -4.17
CA LEU A 372 17.01 -32.34 -5.27
C LEU A 372 16.63 -31.61 -6.56
N THR A 373 16.43 -30.28 -6.49
CA THR A 373 16.23 -29.38 -7.63
C THR A 373 17.53 -28.69 -8.03
#